data_1f06f76f30d8fc0386bc9702f33ae4b9
#
_entry.id   1f06f76f30d8fc0386bc9702f33ae4b9
#
_cell.length_a   1.000
_cell.length_b   1.000
_cell.length_c   1.000
_cell.angle_alpha   90.00
_cell.angle_beta   90.00
_cell.angle_gamma   90.00
#
_symmetry.space_group_name_H-M   'P 1'
#
loop_
_entity.id
_entity.type
_entity.pdbx_description
1 polymer ?
#
loop_
_entity_poly.entity_id
_entity_poly.type
_entity_poly.pdbx_seq_one_letter_code
_entity_poly.pdbx_strand_id
1 'polypeptide(L)'
;GLEKLKIKVNAALSDAPVSLETDLDNESSDTLKTDVPETKLQMTSRLRREATQLNRVVIACMNPQKKEWEGEIFTVGNSAVGSIKKYVPFNNDEGWHVPKMILNMIEERKCQIFVNGKNHKGQSVKVAKLINEFAIQHLPALSAEELKDLAQKQAMSHAIDA
;
A
#
# COMPACT_ATOMS: atom_id res chain seq x y z
N GLY A 1 23.68 -32.85 -37.17
CA GLY A 1 22.93 -31.85 -36.50
C GLY A 1 23.43 -31.42 -35.15
N LEU A 2 23.80 -32.30 -34.23
CA LEU A 2 24.12 -31.94 -32.82
C LEU A 2 25.51 -31.29 -32.64
N GLU A 3 26.47 -31.57 -33.48
CA GLU A 3 27.80 -30.95 -33.37
C GLU A 3 27.81 -29.48 -33.77
N LYS A 4 27.01 -29.09 -34.77
CA LYS A 4 26.87 -27.65 -35.18
C LYS A 4 26.20 -26.78 -34.13
N LEU A 5 25.36 -27.40 -33.28
CA LEU A 5 24.73 -26.68 -32.14
C LEU A 5 25.73 -26.50 -30.97
N LYS A 6 26.58 -27.47 -30.72
CA LYS A 6 27.62 -27.36 -29.67
C LYS A 6 28.64 -26.26 -29.98
N ILE A 7 29.02 -26.12 -31.24
CA ILE A 7 29.97 -25.07 -31.71
C ILE A 7 29.36 -23.67 -31.56
N LYS A 8 28.06 -23.49 -31.83
CA LYS A 8 27.38 -22.19 -31.65
C LYS A 8 27.21 -21.81 -30.18
N VAL A 9 26.98 -22.79 -29.31
CA VAL A 9 26.84 -22.53 -27.86
C VAL A 9 28.17 -22.12 -27.22
N ASN A 10 29.26 -22.80 -27.63
CA ASN A 10 30.60 -22.46 -27.13
C ASN A 10 31.12 -21.11 -27.65
N ALA A 11 30.77 -20.71 -28.87
CA ALA A 11 31.14 -19.40 -29.41
C ALA A 11 30.40 -18.25 -28.70
N ALA A 12 29.19 -18.50 -28.17
CA ALA A 12 28.43 -17.51 -27.39
C ALA A 12 28.89 -17.37 -25.94
N LEU A 13 29.64 -18.36 -25.40
CA LEU A 13 30.15 -18.32 -24.04
C LEU A 13 31.55 -17.68 -23.92
N SER A 14 32.26 -17.47 -25.03
CA SER A 14 33.65 -16.95 -25.03
C SER A 14 33.76 -15.44 -25.22
N ASP A 15 32.67 -14.74 -25.49
CA ASP A 15 32.65 -13.29 -25.77
C ASP A 15 32.00 -12.43 -24.67
N ALA A 16 32.07 -12.85 -23.42
CA ALA A 16 31.66 -12.01 -22.31
C ALA A 16 32.91 -11.57 -21.51
N PRO A 17 33.33 -10.31 -21.57
CA PRO A 17 34.32 -9.81 -20.63
C PRO A 17 33.66 -9.61 -19.28
N VAL A 18 34.13 -10.41 -18.32
CA VAL A 18 33.89 -10.18 -16.90
C VAL A 18 34.70 -8.98 -16.47
N SER A 19 34.06 -7.87 -16.21
CA SER A 19 34.59 -6.78 -15.41
C SER A 19 33.64 -6.52 -14.25
N LEU A 20 34.00 -7.09 -13.13
CA LEU A 20 33.56 -6.69 -11.80
C LEU A 20 34.36 -5.43 -11.46
N GLU A 21 33.73 -4.28 -11.51
CA GLU A 21 34.16 -3.12 -10.75
C GLU A 21 32.95 -2.55 -10.03
N THR A 22 33.02 -2.64 -8.73
CA THR A 22 32.25 -1.94 -7.71
C THR A 22 32.67 -0.48 -7.76
N ASP A 23 31.70 0.38 -8.11
CA ASP A 23 31.78 1.78 -7.71
C ASP A 23 30.42 2.22 -7.18
N LEU A 24 30.43 2.40 -5.89
CA LEU A 24 29.49 3.18 -5.10
C LEU A 24 29.79 4.64 -5.38
N ASP A 25 28.99 5.27 -6.20
CA ASP A 25 28.89 6.72 -6.17
C ASP A 25 27.45 7.17 -6.32
N ASN A 26 27.03 7.74 -5.21
CA ASN A 26 25.84 8.49 -4.96
C ASN A 26 25.91 9.81 -5.73
N GLU A 27 25.21 9.94 -6.84
CA GLU A 27 24.91 11.25 -7.40
C GLU A 27 23.43 11.37 -7.74
N SER A 28 22.83 12.34 -7.04
CA SER A 28 21.55 12.96 -7.33
C SER A 28 21.54 13.46 -8.78
N SER A 29 20.90 12.73 -9.68
CA SER A 29 20.60 13.19 -11.02
C SER A 29 19.15 13.63 -11.10
N ASP A 30 18.99 14.94 -11.09
CA ASP A 30 17.86 15.68 -11.62
C ASP A 30 17.52 15.13 -13.03
N THR A 31 16.55 14.23 -13.12
CA THR A 31 16.21 13.55 -14.36
C THR A 31 15.32 14.43 -15.21
N LEU A 32 15.89 15.02 -16.23
CA LEU A 32 15.24 15.44 -17.47
C LEU A 32 14.15 14.39 -17.84
N LYS A 33 12.90 14.83 -17.83
CA LYS A 33 11.76 14.06 -18.33
C LYS A 33 11.90 13.90 -19.84
N THR A 34 12.57 12.84 -20.26
CA THR A 34 12.50 12.38 -21.65
C THR A 34 11.16 11.68 -21.84
N ASP A 35 10.29 12.23 -22.65
CA ASP A 35 9.02 11.67 -23.13
C ASP A 35 9.27 10.44 -24.02
N VAL A 36 9.79 9.37 -23.43
CA VAL A 36 9.81 8.06 -24.08
C VAL A 36 8.50 7.39 -23.72
N PRO A 37 7.67 6.97 -24.69
CA PRO A 37 6.40 6.31 -24.38
C PRO A 37 6.66 5.03 -23.58
N GLU A 38 6.17 5.02 -22.34
CA GLU A 38 6.31 3.86 -21.44
C GLU A 38 5.72 2.61 -22.10
N THR A 39 6.46 1.51 -22.04
CA THR A 39 5.92 0.21 -22.47
C THR A 39 4.82 -0.24 -21.50
N LYS A 40 3.86 -1.04 -21.98
CA LYS A 40 2.76 -1.57 -21.14
C LYS A 40 3.27 -2.28 -19.88
N LEU A 41 4.41 -2.97 -19.96
CA LEU A 41 5.04 -3.64 -18.80
C LEU A 41 5.56 -2.63 -17.77
N GLN A 42 6.20 -1.57 -18.21
CA GLN A 42 6.70 -0.50 -17.32
C GLN A 42 5.55 0.23 -16.63
N MET A 43 4.49 0.55 -17.39
CA MET A 43 3.27 1.15 -16.84
C MET A 43 2.62 0.24 -15.78
N THR A 44 2.45 -1.05 -16.06
CA THR A 44 1.87 -2.00 -15.11
C THR A 44 2.73 -2.16 -13.85
N SER A 45 4.05 -2.21 -13.99
CA SER A 45 4.96 -2.31 -12.84
C SER A 45 4.94 -1.05 -11.98
N ARG A 46 4.86 0.14 -12.60
CA ARG A 46 4.68 1.42 -11.89
C ARG A 46 3.37 1.45 -11.12
N LEU A 47 2.24 1.15 -11.79
CA LEU A 47 0.93 1.11 -11.15
C LEU A 47 0.89 0.13 -9.97
N ARG A 48 1.52 -1.04 -10.13
CA ARG A 48 1.62 -2.02 -9.04
C ARG A 48 2.41 -1.46 -7.86
N ARG A 49 3.56 -0.82 -8.10
CA ARG A 49 4.38 -0.19 -7.06
C ARG A 49 3.62 0.91 -6.33
N GLU A 50 2.93 1.77 -7.06
CA GLU A 50 2.11 2.84 -6.47
C GLU A 50 0.95 2.30 -5.63
N ALA A 51 0.23 1.29 -6.14
CA ALA A 51 -0.91 0.69 -5.46
C ALA A 51 -0.51 -0.06 -4.18
N THR A 52 0.68 -0.67 -4.16
CA THR A 52 1.21 -1.42 -3.02
C THR A 52 2.05 -0.57 -2.05
N GLN A 53 2.29 0.70 -2.37
CA GLN A 53 3.01 1.60 -1.49
C GLN A 53 2.35 1.66 -0.11
N LEU A 54 3.13 1.42 0.94
CA LEU A 54 2.64 1.42 2.31
C LEU A 54 2.63 2.84 2.87
N ASN A 55 1.49 3.25 3.41
CA ASN A 55 1.32 4.50 4.12
C ASN A 55 1.03 4.20 5.59
N ARG A 56 1.70 4.92 6.51
CA ARG A 56 1.46 4.81 7.93
C ARG A 56 0.28 5.71 8.30
N VAL A 57 -0.80 5.12 8.81
CA VAL A 57 -2.04 5.83 9.11
C VAL A 57 -2.66 5.33 10.42
N VAL A 58 -3.38 6.21 11.09
CA VAL A 58 -4.33 5.87 12.15
C VAL A 58 -5.72 5.98 11.57
N ILE A 59 -6.53 4.96 11.76
CA ILE A 59 -7.89 4.89 11.22
C ILE A 59 -8.87 4.78 12.39
N ALA A 60 -9.80 5.74 12.47
CA ALA A 60 -10.87 5.72 13.44
C ALA A 60 -12.21 5.45 12.74
N CYS A 61 -13.03 4.54 13.29
CA CYS A 61 -14.34 4.24 12.75
C CYS A 61 -15.37 5.25 13.28
N MET A 62 -16.01 5.98 12.34
CA MET A 62 -17.07 6.95 12.64
C MET A 62 -18.47 6.37 12.54
N ASN A 63 -18.60 5.10 12.10
CA ASN A 63 -19.85 4.42 11.97
C ASN A 63 -20.36 3.94 13.34
N PRO A 64 -21.53 4.41 13.83
CA PRO A 64 -22.07 4.01 15.12
C PRO A 64 -22.34 2.50 15.25
N GLN A 65 -22.64 1.83 14.13
CA GLN A 65 -22.91 0.40 14.10
C GLN A 65 -21.67 -0.48 14.29
N LYS A 66 -20.48 0.09 14.00
CA LYS A 66 -19.19 -0.60 14.10
C LYS A 66 -18.33 -0.08 15.26
N LYS A 67 -18.93 0.64 16.21
CA LYS A 67 -18.21 1.27 17.31
C LYS A 67 -17.42 0.26 18.18
N GLU A 68 -17.93 -0.97 18.29
CA GLU A 68 -17.33 -2.02 19.11
C GLU A 68 -16.31 -2.88 18.35
N TRP A 69 -16.11 -2.59 17.04
CA TRP A 69 -15.16 -3.35 16.24
C TRP A 69 -13.74 -2.87 16.48
N GLU A 70 -12.85 -3.82 16.73
CA GLU A 70 -11.41 -3.57 16.89
C GLU A 70 -10.71 -3.32 15.56
N GLY A 71 -11.27 -3.81 14.46
CA GLY A 71 -10.72 -3.66 13.11
C GLY A 71 -11.56 -4.38 12.07
N GLU A 72 -11.22 -4.19 10.81
CA GLU A 72 -11.91 -4.81 9.66
C GLU A 72 -10.89 -5.34 8.65
N ILE A 73 -11.27 -6.41 7.94
CA ILE A 73 -10.49 -6.95 6.84
C ILE A 73 -10.95 -6.31 5.54
N PHE A 74 -10.06 -5.55 4.91
CA PHE A 74 -10.31 -4.93 3.63
C PHE A 74 -9.71 -5.76 2.50
N THR A 75 -10.50 -5.95 1.44
CA THR A 75 -10.08 -6.67 0.24
C THR A 75 -10.36 -5.79 -0.98
N VAL A 76 -9.30 -5.50 -1.74
CA VAL A 76 -9.40 -4.71 -2.98
C VAL A 76 -8.72 -5.47 -4.10
N GLY A 77 -9.34 -5.49 -5.28
CA GLY A 77 -8.81 -6.14 -6.46
C GLY A 77 -8.77 -5.23 -7.67
N ASN A 78 -7.69 -5.31 -8.43
CA ASN A 78 -7.52 -4.63 -9.72
C ASN A 78 -6.84 -5.57 -10.70
N SER A 79 -7.20 -5.50 -11.99
CA SER A 79 -6.61 -6.33 -13.04
C SER A 79 -5.10 -6.18 -13.20
N ALA A 80 -4.55 -4.99 -12.90
CA ALA A 80 -3.11 -4.72 -13.00
C ALA A 80 -2.31 -5.21 -11.79
N VAL A 81 -2.90 -5.17 -10.59
CA VAL A 81 -2.22 -5.42 -9.31
C VAL A 81 -2.56 -6.80 -8.75
N GLY A 82 -3.76 -7.31 -9.08
CA GLY A 82 -4.34 -8.48 -8.43
C GLY A 82 -5.18 -8.11 -7.22
N SER A 83 -5.51 -9.09 -6.38
CA SER A 83 -6.30 -8.92 -5.16
C SER A 83 -5.39 -8.82 -3.94
N ILE A 84 -5.60 -7.77 -3.13
CA ILE A 84 -4.89 -7.56 -1.87
C ILE A 84 -5.92 -7.59 -0.74
N LYS A 85 -5.63 -8.40 0.28
CA LYS A 85 -6.43 -8.52 1.50
C LYS A 85 -5.58 -8.16 2.70
N LYS A 86 -6.07 -7.25 3.56
CA LYS A 86 -5.34 -6.83 4.77
C LYS A 86 -6.30 -6.52 5.90
N TYR A 87 -5.94 -6.97 7.10
CA TYR A 87 -6.58 -6.55 8.34
C TYR A 87 -6.08 -5.16 8.73
N VAL A 88 -6.99 -4.29 9.12
CA VAL A 88 -6.69 -2.92 9.55
C VAL A 88 -7.36 -2.70 10.91
N PRO A 89 -6.58 -2.54 11.98
CA PRO A 89 -7.09 -2.22 13.29
C PRO A 89 -7.56 -0.76 13.35
N PHE A 90 -8.60 -0.51 14.15
CA PHE A 90 -9.11 0.82 14.42
C PHE A 90 -8.52 1.38 15.71
N ASN A 91 -8.37 2.70 15.77
CA ASN A 91 -7.92 3.44 16.95
C ASN A 91 -6.55 2.98 17.49
N ASN A 92 -5.65 2.55 16.59
CA ASN A 92 -4.30 2.19 16.98
C ASN A 92 -3.38 3.41 16.92
N ASP A 93 -3.02 3.97 18.07
CA ASP A 93 -2.20 5.20 18.17
C ASP A 93 -0.80 5.04 17.60
N GLU A 94 -0.24 3.83 17.58
CA GLU A 94 1.07 3.55 16.99
C GLU A 94 1.06 3.70 15.46
N GLY A 95 -0.14 3.70 14.86
CA GLY A 95 -0.34 3.71 13.42
C GLY A 95 -0.17 2.32 12.79
N TRP A 96 -0.76 2.16 11.62
CA TRP A 96 -0.75 0.92 10.86
C TRP A 96 -0.32 1.15 9.43
N HIS A 97 0.47 0.24 8.86
CA HIS A 97 0.92 0.34 7.48
C HIS A 97 -0.13 -0.25 6.54
N VAL A 98 -0.76 0.61 5.75
CA VAL A 98 -1.83 0.24 4.82
C VAL A 98 -1.38 0.51 3.38
N PRO A 99 -1.59 -0.44 2.44
CA PRO A 99 -1.36 -0.20 1.02
C PRO A 99 -2.25 0.92 0.49
N LYS A 100 -1.71 1.78 -0.36
CA LYS A 100 -2.42 2.94 -0.94
C LYS A 100 -3.75 2.55 -1.60
N MET A 101 -3.81 1.40 -2.26
CA MET A 101 -5.02 0.88 -2.89
C MET A 101 -6.15 0.63 -1.88
N ILE A 102 -5.84 0.07 -0.71
CA ILE A 102 -6.81 -0.14 0.37
C ILE A 102 -7.17 1.20 1.01
N LEU A 103 -6.19 2.09 1.19
CA LEU A 103 -6.42 3.42 1.77
C LEU A 103 -7.42 4.22 0.95
N ASN A 104 -7.27 4.28 -0.37
CA ASN A 104 -8.20 4.96 -1.27
C ASN A 104 -9.63 4.41 -1.12
N MET A 105 -9.78 3.08 -1.03
CA MET A 105 -11.10 2.48 -0.80
C MET A 105 -11.71 2.86 0.55
N ILE A 106 -10.89 2.97 1.60
CA ILE A 106 -11.33 3.37 2.94
C ILE A 106 -11.79 4.84 2.94
N GLU A 107 -11.06 5.71 2.23
CA GLU A 107 -11.39 7.14 2.07
C GLU A 107 -12.73 7.37 1.35
N GLU A 108 -13.03 6.53 0.36
CA GLU A 108 -14.27 6.63 -0.43
C GLU A 108 -15.50 6.10 0.33
N ARG A 109 -15.29 5.26 1.36
CA ARG A 109 -16.40 4.66 2.11
C ARG A 109 -17.19 5.69 2.91
N LYS A 110 -18.50 5.64 2.73
CA LYS A 110 -19.46 6.51 3.43
C LYS A 110 -20.46 5.67 4.19
N CYS A 111 -20.88 6.14 5.37
CA CYS A 111 -21.95 5.58 6.14
C CYS A 111 -23.09 6.59 6.33
N GLN A 112 -24.27 6.06 6.55
CA GLN A 112 -25.47 6.85 6.84
C GLN A 112 -25.67 6.94 8.34
N ILE A 113 -25.78 8.18 8.83
CA ILE A 113 -26.16 8.46 10.21
C ILE A 113 -27.49 9.22 10.27
N PHE A 114 -28.20 9.06 11.38
CA PHE A 114 -29.42 9.80 11.62
C PHE A 114 -29.16 10.88 12.67
N VAL A 115 -29.40 12.13 12.28
CA VAL A 115 -29.22 13.30 13.14
C VAL A 115 -30.59 13.91 13.42
N ASN A 116 -30.81 14.40 14.64
CA ASN A 116 -32.02 15.12 14.97
C ASN A 116 -32.00 16.49 14.30
N GLY A 117 -32.88 16.69 13.34
CA GLY A 117 -33.14 17.98 12.68
C GLY A 117 -34.45 18.60 13.15
N LYS A 118 -34.69 19.86 12.85
CA LYS A 118 -36.00 20.51 13.06
C LYS A 118 -36.69 20.68 11.72
N ASN A 119 -37.97 20.29 11.66
CA ASN A 119 -38.83 20.54 10.50
C ASN A 119 -39.29 22.01 10.49
N HIS A 120 -39.85 22.49 9.37
CA HIS A 120 -40.44 23.84 9.24
C HIS A 120 -41.46 24.20 10.32
N LYS A 121 -42.06 23.18 10.96
CA LYS A 121 -42.99 23.32 12.08
C LYS A 121 -42.34 23.28 13.47
N GLY A 122 -40.98 23.28 13.55
CA GLY A 122 -40.25 23.25 14.81
C GLY A 122 -40.17 21.84 15.47
N GLN A 123 -40.76 20.81 14.85
CA GLN A 123 -40.76 19.45 15.38
C GLN A 123 -39.42 18.76 15.11
N SER A 124 -38.94 17.97 16.08
CA SER A 124 -37.74 17.16 15.94
C SER A 124 -38.00 15.99 15.00
N VAL A 125 -37.24 15.91 13.91
CA VAL A 125 -37.31 14.85 12.90
C VAL A 125 -35.92 14.24 12.70
N LYS A 126 -35.83 12.93 12.58
CA LYS A 126 -34.60 12.23 12.23
C LYS A 126 -34.29 12.45 10.74
N VAL A 127 -33.19 13.12 10.46
CA VAL A 127 -32.70 13.36 9.10
C VAL A 127 -31.51 12.46 8.83
N ALA A 128 -31.56 11.75 7.72
CA ALA A 128 -30.43 10.93 7.26
C ALA A 128 -29.31 11.81 6.70
N LYS A 129 -28.08 11.62 7.15
CA LYS A 129 -26.89 12.31 6.67
C LYS A 129 -25.83 11.30 6.30
N LEU A 130 -25.20 11.46 5.12
CA LEU A 130 -24.04 10.69 4.71
C LEU A 130 -22.77 11.37 5.26
N ILE A 131 -21.94 10.58 5.94
CA ILE A 131 -20.60 10.99 6.42
C ILE A 131 -19.56 9.98 5.95
N ASN A 132 -18.29 10.33 6.00
CA ASN A 132 -17.22 9.36 5.81
C ASN A 132 -17.27 8.33 6.94
N GLU A 133 -17.19 7.05 6.58
CA GLU A 133 -17.24 5.94 7.55
C GLU A 133 -16.00 5.91 8.43
N PHE A 134 -14.86 6.35 7.88
CA PHE A 134 -13.57 6.35 8.58
C PHE A 134 -12.96 7.74 8.61
N ALA A 135 -12.37 8.10 9.73
CA ALA A 135 -11.47 9.23 9.86
C ALA A 135 -10.03 8.72 9.76
N ILE A 136 -9.24 9.30 8.86
CA ILE A 136 -7.88 8.87 8.57
C ILE A 136 -6.92 9.98 8.96
N GLN A 137 -5.92 9.64 9.77
CA GLN A 137 -4.81 10.52 10.11
C GLN A 137 -3.53 9.91 9.53
N HIS A 138 -2.86 10.65 8.66
CA HIS A 138 -1.57 10.27 8.12
C HIS A 138 -0.47 10.55 9.14
N LEU A 139 0.36 9.54 9.40
CA LEU A 139 1.55 9.67 10.23
C LEU A 139 2.80 9.75 9.35
N PRO A 140 3.90 10.37 9.86
CA PRO A 140 5.17 10.35 9.16
C PRO A 140 5.69 8.91 9.02
N ALA A 141 6.48 8.67 7.99
CA ALA A 141 7.15 7.39 7.80
C ALA A 141 8.11 7.12 8.96
N LEU A 142 8.25 5.85 9.33
CA LEU A 142 9.21 5.43 10.34
C LEU A 142 10.64 5.66 9.86
N SER A 143 11.52 6.02 10.78
CA SER A 143 12.96 6.09 10.53
C SER A 143 13.54 4.69 10.27
N ALA A 144 14.74 4.63 9.68
CA ALA A 144 15.40 3.36 9.41
C ALA A 144 15.70 2.54 10.68
N GLU A 145 15.91 3.23 11.81
CA GLU A 145 16.14 2.60 13.12
C GLU A 145 14.84 2.00 13.68
N GLU A 146 13.76 2.78 13.66
CA GLU A 146 12.43 2.29 14.10
C GLU A 146 11.93 1.11 13.26
N LEU A 147 12.24 1.10 11.94
CA LEU A 147 11.90 -0.04 11.07
C LEU A 147 12.68 -1.30 11.46
N LYS A 148 13.94 -1.19 11.85
CA LYS A 148 14.76 -2.31 12.34
C LYS A 148 14.21 -2.85 13.66
N ASP A 149 13.86 -1.97 14.59
CA ASP A 149 13.27 -2.34 15.87
C ASP A 149 11.91 -3.03 15.70
N LEU A 150 11.09 -2.53 14.79
CA LEU A 150 9.81 -3.15 14.44
C LEU A 150 10.02 -4.55 13.84
N ALA A 151 10.96 -4.71 12.92
CA ALA A 151 11.29 -5.99 12.31
C ALA A 151 11.80 -6.99 13.36
N GLN A 152 12.62 -6.55 14.30
CA GLN A 152 13.12 -7.38 15.39
C GLN A 152 12.00 -7.82 16.33
N LYS A 153 11.09 -6.92 16.72
CA LYS A 153 9.91 -7.24 17.53
C LYS A 153 9.00 -8.27 16.85
N GLN A 154 8.77 -8.11 15.53
CA GLN A 154 7.99 -9.06 14.75
C GLN A 154 8.66 -10.44 14.67
N ALA A 155 9.98 -10.49 14.46
CA ALA A 155 10.72 -11.74 14.46
C ALA A 155 10.66 -12.45 15.81
N MET A 156 10.73 -11.70 16.92
CA MET A 156 10.59 -12.25 18.26
C MET A 156 9.19 -12.80 18.53
N SER A 157 8.13 -12.10 18.11
CA SER A 157 6.76 -12.58 18.28
C SER A 157 6.49 -13.85 17.50
N HIS A 158 6.98 -13.99 16.26
CA HIS A 158 6.86 -15.22 15.49
C HIS A 158 7.66 -16.40 16.08
N ALA A 159 8.75 -16.12 16.79
CA ALA A 159 9.53 -17.19 17.43
C ALA A 159 8.85 -17.74 18.70
N ILE A 160 7.90 -17.00 19.28
CA ILE A 160 7.14 -17.43 20.47
C ILE A 160 5.93 -18.29 20.04
N ASP A 161 5.39 -18.10 18.84
CA ASP A 161 4.23 -18.82 18.31
C ASP A 161 4.61 -20.11 17.58
N ALA A 162 5.90 -20.44 17.47
CA ALA A 162 6.45 -21.65 16.85
C ALA A 162 6.83 -22.70 17.89
#